data_4c2d0c8b6d98935acfa46269c13f9c80
#
_entry.id   4c2d0c8b6d98935acfa46269c13f9c80
#
_cell.length_a   1.000
_cell.length_b   1.000
_cell.length_c   1.000
_cell.angle_alpha   90.00
_cell.angle_beta   90.00
_cell.angle_gamma   90.00
#
_symmetry.space_group_name_H-M   'P 1'
#
loop_
_entity.id
_entity.type
_entity.pdbx_description
1 polymer ?
#
loop_
_entity_poly.entity_id
_entity_poly.type
_entity_poly.pdbx_seq_one_letter_code
_entity_poly.pdbx_strand_id
1 'polypeptide(L)'
;MNLQKQLRCVYLHAFFSTLRFTDAVWVALLAARGFSLAEIGLAEGVFHLTSLLCEVPSGMAADLLGRRRTLIFGGALGVFSALAMASAPGLGLICTAMALKALGYNMLSGTAEALIYDSLKMAGREKDYIKVDANASICMKIATALGSLASLLAGVLRYAGYYLADAVSALLSALAAARLEEPIVTDEQAARERHTLRELPTRLRVHILDSADCLRGSALARRLIAADAVISLPSYLTSMFVQQRLTEQGGAMEWLFLPGLLAGAAGMAGTALGRRLHPKTLRGLYLACALTIGAG
;
A
#
# COMPACT_ATOMS: atom_id res chain seq x y z
N MET A 1 -14.37 20.75 10.50
CA MET A 1 -14.07 19.80 9.39
C MET A 1 -15.33 19.57 8.53
N ASN A 2 -15.24 19.76 7.20
CA ASN A 2 -16.32 19.37 6.30
C ASN A 2 -16.14 17.90 5.88
N LEU A 3 -16.96 16.99 6.44
CA LEU A 3 -16.79 15.55 6.23
C LEU A 3 -16.87 15.14 4.74
N GLN A 4 -17.76 15.75 3.94
CA GLN A 4 -17.86 15.40 2.51
C GLN A 4 -16.60 15.78 1.74
N LYS A 5 -16.03 16.94 2.02
CA LYS A 5 -14.75 17.38 1.44
C LYS A 5 -13.62 16.44 1.90
N GLN A 6 -13.58 16.10 3.18
CA GLN A 6 -12.61 15.18 3.75
C GLN A 6 -12.64 13.83 3.04
N LEU A 7 -13.81 13.20 2.92
CA LEU A 7 -13.95 11.89 2.26
C LEU A 7 -13.59 11.92 0.78
N ARG A 8 -13.92 13.02 0.05
CA ARG A 8 -13.46 13.17 -1.35
C ARG A 8 -11.94 13.19 -1.45
N CYS A 9 -11.26 13.93 -0.57
CA CYS A 9 -9.80 13.96 -0.55
C CYS A 9 -9.20 12.60 -0.18
N VAL A 10 -9.83 11.86 0.75
CA VAL A 10 -9.42 10.48 1.09
C VAL A 10 -9.53 9.57 -0.14
N TYR A 11 -10.64 9.58 -0.86
CA TYR A 11 -10.81 8.73 -2.05
C TYR A 11 -9.84 9.09 -3.17
N LEU A 12 -9.57 10.39 -3.39
CA LEU A 12 -8.55 10.83 -4.34
C LEU A 12 -7.16 10.37 -3.92
N HIS A 13 -6.83 10.50 -2.62
CA HIS A 13 -5.58 10.01 -2.08
C HIS A 13 -5.46 8.48 -2.28
N ALA A 14 -6.48 7.70 -1.89
CA ALA A 14 -6.50 6.24 -2.04
C ALA A 14 -6.34 5.82 -3.52
N PHE A 15 -7.01 6.50 -4.43
CA PHE A 15 -6.89 6.25 -5.86
C PHE A 15 -5.46 6.52 -6.37
N PHE A 16 -4.92 7.72 -6.15
CA PHE A 16 -3.63 8.11 -6.69
C PHE A 16 -2.46 7.45 -5.98
N SER A 17 -2.56 7.10 -4.70
CA SER A 17 -1.52 6.34 -3.99
C SER A 17 -1.35 4.91 -4.52
N THR A 18 -2.42 4.35 -5.09
CA THR A 18 -2.45 2.99 -5.62
C THR A 18 -2.31 2.94 -7.14
N LEU A 19 -2.55 4.05 -7.86
CA LEU A 19 -2.37 4.12 -9.31
C LEU A 19 -0.87 4.03 -9.64
N ARG A 20 -0.43 2.82 -10.00
CA ARG A 20 0.96 2.50 -10.35
C ARG A 20 1.02 1.95 -11.76
N PHE A 21 1.71 2.65 -12.63
CA PHE A 21 1.90 2.26 -14.02
C PHE A 21 3.00 1.20 -14.15
N THR A 22 3.88 1.10 -13.16
CA THR A 22 5.00 0.14 -13.15
C THR A 22 4.63 -1.22 -12.59
N ASP A 23 3.61 -1.35 -11.72
CA ASP A 23 3.39 -2.58 -10.93
C ASP A 23 3.22 -3.84 -11.80
N ALA A 24 2.60 -3.73 -12.98
CA ALA A 24 2.43 -4.86 -13.89
C ALA A 24 3.69 -5.18 -14.71
N VAL A 25 4.67 -4.27 -14.81
CA VAL A 25 5.76 -4.35 -15.80
C VAL A 25 7.16 -4.13 -15.23
N TRP A 26 7.32 -3.81 -13.97
CA TRP A 26 8.59 -3.37 -13.39
C TRP A 26 9.72 -4.42 -13.52
N VAL A 27 9.39 -5.73 -13.38
CA VAL A 27 10.34 -6.83 -13.58
C VAL A 27 10.80 -6.85 -15.03
N ALA A 28 9.84 -6.80 -15.96
CA ALA A 28 10.14 -6.79 -17.40
C ALA A 28 10.93 -5.54 -17.82
N LEU A 29 10.62 -4.38 -17.25
CA LEU A 29 11.33 -3.12 -17.50
C LEU A 29 12.81 -3.20 -17.05
N LEU A 30 13.10 -3.82 -15.90
CA LEU A 30 14.47 -4.00 -15.42
C LEU A 30 15.19 -5.09 -16.22
N ALA A 31 14.53 -6.21 -16.53
CA ALA A 31 15.08 -7.26 -17.37
C ALA A 31 15.45 -6.74 -18.76
N ALA A 32 14.60 -5.91 -19.38
CA ALA A 32 14.88 -5.26 -20.67
C ALA A 32 16.09 -4.30 -20.62
N ARG A 33 16.49 -3.84 -19.44
CA ARG A 33 17.73 -3.05 -19.21
C ARG A 33 18.95 -3.92 -18.94
N GLY A 34 18.82 -5.25 -18.96
CA GLY A 34 19.90 -6.19 -18.76
C GLY A 34 20.16 -6.60 -17.31
N PHE A 35 19.29 -6.19 -16.36
CA PHE A 35 19.40 -6.69 -14.99
C PHE A 35 18.97 -8.16 -14.91
N SER A 36 19.74 -8.98 -14.24
CA SER A 36 19.42 -10.37 -13.98
C SER A 36 18.28 -10.49 -12.97
N LEU A 37 17.56 -11.62 -12.98
CA LEU A 37 16.51 -11.89 -12.01
C LEU A 37 17.03 -11.90 -10.56
N ALA A 38 18.30 -12.28 -10.35
CA ALA A 38 18.93 -12.22 -9.03
C ALA A 38 19.09 -10.76 -8.55
N GLU A 39 19.47 -9.84 -9.42
CA GLU A 39 19.56 -8.41 -9.09
C GLU A 39 18.19 -7.79 -8.85
N ILE A 40 17.19 -8.16 -9.65
CA ILE A 40 15.79 -7.73 -9.45
C ILE A 40 15.26 -8.26 -8.12
N GLY A 41 15.51 -9.55 -7.83
CA GLY A 41 15.14 -10.16 -6.55
C GLY A 41 15.86 -9.53 -5.36
N LEU A 42 17.13 -9.11 -5.51
CA LEU A 42 17.85 -8.37 -4.48
C LEU A 42 17.20 -7.01 -4.21
N ALA A 43 16.83 -6.27 -5.25
CA ALA A 43 16.13 -4.98 -5.11
C ALA A 43 14.79 -5.13 -4.39
N GLU A 44 14.02 -6.18 -4.71
CA GLU A 44 12.78 -6.54 -4.02
C GLU A 44 13.04 -6.95 -2.57
N GLY A 45 14.11 -7.71 -2.31
CA GLY A 45 14.57 -8.05 -0.97
C GLY A 45 14.86 -6.81 -0.12
N VAL A 46 15.49 -5.79 -0.71
CA VAL A 46 15.73 -4.49 -0.04
C VAL A 46 14.41 -3.80 0.30
N PHE A 47 13.42 -3.83 -0.61
CA PHE A 47 12.08 -3.29 -0.31
C PHE A 47 11.48 -3.97 0.90
N HIS A 48 11.39 -5.30 0.92
CA HIS A 48 10.77 -6.05 2.01
C HIS A 48 11.53 -5.93 3.33
N LEU A 49 12.87 -5.96 3.29
CA LEU A 49 13.68 -5.77 4.50
C LEU A 49 13.47 -4.37 5.09
N THR A 50 13.47 -3.33 4.25
CA THR A 50 13.23 -1.95 4.68
C THR A 50 11.81 -1.80 5.24
N SER A 51 10.81 -2.40 4.56
CA SER A 51 9.43 -2.38 5.03
C SER A 51 9.31 -3.03 6.40
N LEU A 52 9.86 -4.23 6.58
CA LEU A 52 9.84 -4.94 7.86
C LEU A 52 10.49 -4.12 9.01
N LEU A 53 11.65 -3.51 8.75
CA LEU A 53 12.38 -2.74 9.76
C LEU A 53 11.67 -1.42 10.10
N CYS A 54 10.94 -0.84 9.15
CA CYS A 54 10.32 0.47 9.30
C CYS A 54 8.82 0.42 9.58
N GLU A 55 8.20 -0.77 9.66
CA GLU A 55 6.76 -0.93 9.94
C GLU A 55 6.35 -0.24 11.25
N VAL A 56 7.03 -0.58 12.35
CA VAL A 56 6.74 0.03 13.65
C VAL A 56 7.15 1.51 13.71
N PRO A 57 8.36 1.92 13.25
CA PRO A 57 8.73 3.32 13.20
C PRO A 57 7.79 4.21 12.39
N SER A 58 7.25 3.73 11.27
CA SER A 58 6.31 4.52 10.43
C SER A 58 4.96 4.72 11.12
N GLY A 59 4.43 3.69 11.79
CA GLY A 59 3.21 3.80 12.59
C GLY A 59 3.37 4.83 13.70
N MET A 60 4.50 4.81 14.42
CA MET A 60 4.82 5.81 15.44
C MET A 60 4.96 7.22 14.85
N ALA A 61 5.55 7.35 13.65
CA ALA A 61 5.63 8.64 12.98
C ALA A 61 4.22 9.20 12.70
N ALA A 62 3.26 8.37 12.32
CA ALA A 62 1.87 8.78 12.13
C ALA A 62 1.22 9.30 13.43
N ASP A 63 1.52 8.68 14.56
CA ASP A 63 1.00 9.10 15.86
C ASP A 63 1.65 10.39 16.36
N LEU A 64 2.95 10.60 16.09
CA LEU A 64 3.71 11.78 16.55
C LEU A 64 3.53 12.99 15.63
N LEU A 65 3.65 12.80 14.31
CA LEU A 65 3.61 13.89 13.34
C LEU A 65 2.18 14.27 12.93
N GLY A 66 1.24 13.37 13.17
CA GLY A 66 -0.13 13.45 12.68
C GLY A 66 -0.31 12.70 11.36
N ARG A 67 -1.51 12.20 11.15
CA ARG A 67 -1.82 11.31 10.03
C ARG A 67 -1.73 12.04 8.69
N ARG A 68 -2.25 13.26 8.61
CA ARG A 68 -2.16 14.08 7.40
C ARG A 68 -0.72 14.30 6.95
N ARG A 69 0.17 14.70 7.88
CA ARG A 69 1.58 14.95 7.56
C ARG A 69 2.28 13.67 7.11
N THR A 70 2.00 12.55 7.77
CA THR A 70 2.55 11.23 7.41
C THR A 70 2.14 10.80 6.01
N LEU A 71 0.88 11.01 5.61
CA LEU A 71 0.42 10.73 4.25
C LEU A 71 1.12 11.63 3.20
N ILE A 72 1.37 12.89 3.52
CA ILE A 72 2.12 13.81 2.63
C ILE A 72 3.57 13.33 2.48
N PHE A 73 4.24 12.97 3.58
CA PHE A 73 5.62 12.46 3.54
C PHE A 73 5.71 11.13 2.79
N GLY A 74 4.77 10.22 3.01
CA GLY A 74 4.70 8.96 2.27
C GLY A 74 4.56 9.17 0.75
N GLY A 75 3.70 10.11 0.35
CA GLY A 75 3.55 10.50 -1.05
C GLY A 75 4.82 11.16 -1.62
N ALA A 76 5.49 12.03 -0.85
CA ALA A 76 6.76 12.64 -1.25
C ALA A 76 7.87 11.60 -1.44
N LEU A 77 8.00 10.63 -0.52
CA LEU A 77 8.92 9.50 -0.67
C LEU A 77 8.62 8.67 -1.93
N GLY A 78 7.33 8.49 -2.25
CA GLY A 78 6.91 7.85 -3.50
C GLY A 78 7.38 8.60 -4.74
N VAL A 79 7.30 9.95 -4.75
CA VAL A 79 7.84 10.79 -5.83
C VAL A 79 9.35 10.61 -5.96
N PHE A 80 10.10 10.74 -4.85
CA PHE A 80 11.56 10.60 -4.88
C PHE A 80 12.00 9.19 -5.31
N SER A 81 11.31 8.15 -4.83
CA SER A 81 11.54 6.77 -5.27
C SER A 81 11.34 6.61 -6.78
N ALA A 82 10.23 7.11 -7.32
CA ALA A 82 9.92 7.00 -8.74
C ALA A 82 10.93 7.77 -9.61
N LEU A 83 11.34 8.98 -9.20
CA LEU A 83 12.36 9.75 -9.89
C LEU A 83 13.74 9.07 -9.83
N ALA A 84 14.10 8.51 -8.68
CA ALA A 84 15.34 7.73 -8.53
C ALA A 84 15.33 6.49 -9.44
N MET A 85 14.20 5.77 -9.52
CA MET A 85 14.06 4.65 -10.46
C MET A 85 14.15 5.10 -11.91
N ALA A 86 13.48 6.21 -12.29
CA ALA A 86 13.50 6.73 -13.65
C ALA A 86 14.92 7.04 -14.14
N SER A 87 15.78 7.54 -13.24
CA SER A 87 17.16 7.96 -13.53
C SER A 87 18.23 6.92 -13.18
N ALA A 88 17.85 5.76 -12.60
CA ALA A 88 18.81 4.80 -12.05
C ALA A 88 19.79 4.27 -13.12
N PRO A 89 21.12 4.53 -13.01
CA PRO A 89 22.10 3.99 -13.93
C PRO A 89 22.47 2.54 -13.61
N GLY A 90 22.24 2.07 -12.38
CA GLY A 90 22.64 0.76 -11.92
C GLY A 90 21.94 0.32 -10.65
N LEU A 91 22.25 -0.90 -10.20
CA LEU A 91 21.58 -1.60 -9.10
C LEU A 91 21.58 -0.81 -7.77
N GLY A 92 22.66 -0.11 -7.45
CA GLY A 92 22.74 0.63 -6.19
C GLY A 92 21.66 1.70 -6.03
N LEU A 93 21.39 2.49 -7.10
CA LEU A 93 20.33 3.47 -7.05
C LEU A 93 18.92 2.82 -7.10
N ILE A 94 18.79 1.68 -7.81
CA ILE A 94 17.55 0.87 -7.80
C ILE A 94 17.24 0.40 -6.37
N CYS A 95 18.22 -0.18 -5.66
CA CYS A 95 18.04 -0.59 -4.27
C CYS A 95 17.67 0.59 -3.35
N THR A 96 18.31 1.74 -3.53
CA THR A 96 17.98 2.96 -2.78
C THR A 96 16.55 3.41 -3.07
N ALA A 97 16.13 3.41 -4.32
CA ALA A 97 14.78 3.74 -4.72
C ALA A 97 13.74 2.77 -4.14
N MET A 98 14.06 1.47 -4.09
CA MET A 98 13.20 0.45 -3.48
C MET A 98 13.09 0.64 -1.95
N ALA A 99 14.17 1.02 -1.28
CA ALA A 99 14.10 1.40 0.13
C ALA A 99 13.22 2.63 0.38
N LEU A 100 13.34 3.67 -0.45
CA LEU A 100 12.45 4.85 -0.39
C LEU A 100 10.99 4.48 -0.66
N LYS A 101 10.74 3.58 -1.64
CA LYS A 101 9.39 3.05 -1.95
C LYS A 101 8.80 2.36 -0.72
N ALA A 102 9.59 1.53 -0.03
CA ALA A 102 9.17 0.82 1.17
C ALA A 102 8.82 1.77 2.33
N LEU A 103 9.66 2.77 2.58
CA LEU A 103 9.38 3.79 3.59
C LEU A 103 8.09 4.55 3.28
N GLY A 104 7.91 4.97 2.03
CA GLY A 104 6.68 5.63 1.58
C GLY A 104 5.46 4.73 1.76
N TYR A 105 5.56 3.46 1.36
CA TYR A 105 4.50 2.46 1.52
C TYR A 105 4.07 2.31 2.99
N ASN A 106 5.02 2.11 3.90
CA ASN A 106 4.73 1.95 5.33
C ASN A 106 4.09 3.21 5.95
N MET A 107 4.49 4.42 5.51
CA MET A 107 3.86 5.65 5.98
C MET A 107 2.41 5.80 5.53
N LEU A 108 2.04 5.24 4.38
CA LEU A 108 0.66 5.27 3.87
C LEU A 108 -0.19 4.17 4.51
N SER A 109 0.38 2.97 4.72
CA SER A 109 -0.29 1.79 5.28
C SER A 109 -0.79 2.06 6.70
N GLY A 110 -2.05 1.73 6.97
CA GLY A 110 -2.70 1.94 8.27
C GLY A 110 -3.03 3.41 8.59
N THR A 111 -2.28 4.38 8.05
CA THR A 111 -2.46 5.81 8.33
C THR A 111 -3.74 6.36 7.69
N ALA A 112 -4.05 5.93 6.47
CA ALA A 112 -5.25 6.37 5.75
C ALA A 112 -6.52 5.83 6.42
N GLU A 113 -6.54 4.55 6.79
CA GLU A 113 -7.65 3.89 7.48
C GLU A 113 -7.92 4.54 8.84
N ALA A 114 -6.85 4.80 9.57
CA ALA A 114 -6.93 5.47 10.86
C ALA A 114 -7.44 6.93 10.72
N LEU A 115 -7.03 7.66 9.67
CA LEU A 115 -7.54 9.01 9.38
C LEU A 115 -9.04 8.98 9.02
N ILE A 116 -9.48 7.98 8.25
CA ILE A 116 -10.91 7.77 7.95
C ILE A 116 -11.70 7.57 9.24
N TYR A 117 -11.24 6.64 10.10
CA TYR A 117 -11.91 6.35 11.36
C TYR A 117 -12.04 7.58 12.25
N ASP A 118 -10.94 8.31 12.47
CA ASP A 118 -10.94 9.50 13.31
C ASP A 118 -11.79 10.63 12.72
N SER A 119 -11.77 10.80 11.39
CA SER A 119 -12.63 11.78 10.72
C SER A 119 -14.13 11.49 10.92
N LEU A 120 -14.50 10.21 10.85
CA LEU A 120 -15.88 9.78 11.10
C LEU A 120 -16.24 9.92 12.58
N LYS A 121 -15.34 9.60 13.48
CA LYS A 121 -15.51 9.74 14.93
C LYS A 121 -15.75 11.20 15.31
N MET A 122 -14.95 12.15 14.79
CA MET A 122 -15.18 13.58 14.97
C MET A 122 -16.57 14.04 14.49
N ALA A 123 -17.11 13.38 13.47
CA ALA A 123 -18.42 13.70 12.91
C ALA A 123 -19.57 12.92 13.57
N GLY A 124 -19.32 12.06 14.58
CA GLY A 124 -20.32 11.20 15.23
C GLY A 124 -20.89 10.12 14.28
N ARG A 125 -20.10 9.69 13.30
CA ARG A 125 -20.50 8.76 12.23
C ARG A 125 -19.63 7.50 12.14
N GLU A 126 -19.13 6.99 13.26
CA GLU A 126 -18.26 5.80 13.32
C GLU A 126 -18.90 4.57 12.67
N LYS A 127 -20.23 4.46 12.74
CA LYS A 127 -21.00 3.36 12.12
C LYS A 127 -20.83 3.28 10.60
N ASP A 128 -20.47 4.39 9.96
CA ASP A 128 -20.26 4.44 8.52
C ASP A 128 -18.85 3.97 8.10
N TYR A 129 -17.95 3.66 9.05
CA TYR A 129 -16.55 3.31 8.78
C TYR A 129 -16.42 2.20 7.74
N ILE A 130 -17.10 1.07 7.96
CA ILE A 130 -17.03 -0.09 7.03
C ILE A 130 -17.44 0.30 5.61
N LYS A 131 -18.44 1.17 5.47
CA LYS A 131 -18.91 1.63 4.15
C LYS A 131 -17.89 2.55 3.49
N VAL A 132 -17.32 3.48 4.24
CA VAL A 132 -16.36 4.46 3.72
C VAL A 132 -15.05 3.77 3.35
N ASP A 133 -14.56 2.88 4.20
CA ASP A 133 -13.37 2.08 3.97
C ASP A 133 -13.52 1.17 2.75
N ALA A 134 -14.66 0.48 2.62
CA ALA A 134 -14.96 -0.32 1.43
C ALA A 134 -15.00 0.53 0.14
N ASN A 135 -15.49 1.77 0.20
CA ASN A 135 -15.45 2.65 -0.96
C ASN A 135 -14.01 3.09 -1.32
N ALA A 136 -13.17 3.37 -0.30
CA ALA A 136 -11.75 3.65 -0.52
C ALA A 136 -11.04 2.44 -1.16
N SER A 137 -11.30 1.24 -0.64
CA SER A 137 -10.80 -0.02 -1.22
C SER A 137 -11.23 -0.22 -2.68
N ILE A 138 -12.47 0.12 -3.03
CA ILE A 138 -12.94 0.07 -4.42
C ILE A 138 -12.17 1.06 -5.30
N CYS A 139 -11.94 2.30 -4.83
CA CYS A 139 -11.11 3.27 -5.55
C CYS A 139 -9.69 2.73 -5.79
N MET A 140 -9.09 2.09 -4.79
CA MET A 140 -7.78 1.44 -4.91
C MET A 140 -7.78 0.32 -5.95
N LYS A 141 -8.80 -0.56 -5.95
CA LYS A 141 -8.92 -1.66 -6.94
C LYS A 141 -9.10 -1.14 -8.37
N ILE A 142 -9.89 -0.07 -8.54
CA ILE A 142 -10.02 0.61 -9.85
C ILE A 142 -8.65 1.16 -10.28
N ALA A 143 -7.92 1.82 -9.38
CA ALA A 143 -6.59 2.35 -9.68
C ALA A 143 -5.61 1.25 -10.06
N THR A 144 -5.58 0.11 -9.35
CA THR A 144 -4.77 -1.06 -9.69
C THR A 144 -5.11 -1.57 -11.09
N ALA A 145 -6.39 -1.74 -11.40
CA ALA A 145 -6.83 -2.21 -12.72
C ALA A 145 -6.43 -1.24 -13.85
N LEU A 146 -6.60 0.08 -13.63
CA LEU A 146 -6.18 1.09 -14.59
C LEU A 146 -4.66 1.15 -14.74
N GLY A 147 -3.92 1.03 -13.63
CA GLY A 147 -2.46 1.00 -13.65
C GLY A 147 -1.92 -0.19 -14.45
N SER A 148 -2.55 -1.36 -14.32
CA SER A 148 -2.14 -2.55 -15.07
C SER A 148 -2.29 -2.40 -16.59
N LEU A 149 -3.29 -1.62 -17.06
CA LEU A 149 -3.46 -1.32 -18.48
C LEU A 149 -2.28 -0.53 -19.08
N ALA A 150 -1.42 0.04 -18.24
CA ALA A 150 -0.22 0.72 -18.72
C ALA A 150 0.74 -0.21 -19.48
N SER A 151 0.67 -1.53 -19.25
CA SER A 151 1.46 -2.49 -20.04
C SER A 151 1.14 -2.42 -21.55
N LEU A 152 -0.08 -2.03 -21.91
CA LEU A 152 -0.48 -1.81 -23.31
C LEU A 152 0.27 -0.64 -23.97
N LEU A 153 0.87 0.24 -23.15
CA LEU A 153 1.67 1.38 -23.61
C LEU A 153 3.16 1.03 -23.78
N ALA A 154 3.53 -0.26 -23.72
CA ALA A 154 4.93 -0.72 -23.78
C ALA A 154 5.64 -0.30 -25.09
N GLY A 155 4.90 -0.15 -26.18
CA GLY A 155 5.45 0.36 -27.46
C GLY A 155 5.65 1.88 -27.48
N VAL A 156 5.05 2.64 -26.56
CA VAL A 156 5.06 4.11 -26.54
C VAL A 156 5.86 4.65 -25.35
N LEU A 157 5.61 4.11 -24.16
CA LEU A 157 6.31 4.51 -22.95
C LEU A 157 7.66 3.78 -22.84
N ARG A 158 8.72 4.57 -22.71
CA ARG A 158 10.05 4.06 -22.37
C ARG A 158 10.16 3.85 -20.86
N TYR A 159 11.20 3.15 -20.40
CA TYR A 159 11.49 2.89 -18.99
C TYR A 159 11.23 4.09 -18.08
N ALA A 160 11.87 5.23 -18.37
CA ALA A 160 11.72 6.43 -17.56
C ALA A 160 10.27 6.98 -17.57
N GLY A 161 9.54 6.83 -18.69
CA GLY A 161 8.17 7.29 -18.83
C GLY A 161 7.21 6.65 -17.84
N TYR A 162 7.36 5.35 -17.59
CA TYR A 162 6.56 4.62 -16.60
C TYR A 162 6.77 5.16 -15.19
N TYR A 163 8.03 5.34 -14.79
CA TYR A 163 8.36 5.85 -13.46
C TYR A 163 8.01 7.33 -13.28
N LEU A 164 8.09 8.14 -14.35
CA LEU A 164 7.62 9.52 -14.32
C LEU A 164 6.08 9.58 -14.15
N ALA A 165 5.33 8.68 -14.77
CA ALA A 165 3.89 8.57 -14.56
C ALA A 165 3.57 8.19 -13.10
N ASP A 166 4.33 7.26 -12.51
CA ASP A 166 4.22 6.92 -11.08
C ASP A 166 4.56 8.12 -10.19
N ALA A 167 5.58 8.91 -10.53
CA ALA A 167 5.93 10.12 -9.79
C ALA A 167 4.79 11.15 -9.80
N VAL A 168 4.11 11.32 -10.96
CA VAL A 168 2.93 12.20 -11.08
C VAL A 168 1.79 11.67 -10.20
N SER A 169 1.51 10.38 -10.23
CA SER A 169 0.48 9.76 -9.36
C SER A 169 0.80 9.96 -7.88
N ALA A 170 2.04 9.71 -7.46
CA ALA A 170 2.48 9.92 -6.09
C ALA A 170 2.36 11.40 -5.66
N LEU A 171 2.69 12.33 -6.56
CA LEU A 171 2.52 13.77 -6.32
C LEU A 171 1.04 14.13 -6.15
N LEU A 172 0.15 13.64 -7.01
CA LEU A 172 -1.29 13.87 -6.90
C LEU A 172 -1.86 13.29 -5.60
N SER A 173 -1.38 12.12 -5.17
CA SER A 173 -1.69 11.53 -3.87
C SER A 173 -1.26 12.43 -2.71
N ALA A 174 -0.03 12.95 -2.73
CA ALA A 174 0.48 13.89 -1.72
C ALA A 174 -0.33 15.20 -1.70
N LEU A 175 -0.70 15.73 -2.87
CA LEU A 175 -1.53 16.94 -2.99
C LEU A 175 -2.96 16.71 -2.47
N ALA A 176 -3.53 15.52 -2.69
CA ALA A 176 -4.82 15.14 -2.11
C ALA A 176 -4.72 15.05 -0.58
N ALA A 177 -3.65 14.44 -0.06
CA ALA A 177 -3.37 14.37 1.38
C ALA A 177 -3.15 15.77 2.00
N ALA A 178 -2.52 16.69 1.28
CA ALA A 178 -2.32 18.07 1.74
C ALA A 178 -3.64 18.85 1.93
N ARG A 179 -4.72 18.43 1.26
CA ARG A 179 -6.05 19.04 1.39
C ARG A 179 -6.91 18.42 2.50
N LEU A 180 -6.42 17.33 3.13
CA LEU A 180 -7.06 16.73 4.29
C LEU A 180 -6.93 17.67 5.51
N GLU A 181 -7.88 17.58 6.40
CA GLU A 181 -7.81 18.17 7.74
C GLU A 181 -7.35 17.09 8.72
N GLU A 182 -6.49 17.45 9.68
CA GLU A 182 -6.03 16.51 10.71
C GLU A 182 -7.14 16.30 11.74
N PRO A 183 -7.69 15.07 11.90
CA PRO A 183 -8.68 14.81 12.93
C PRO A 183 -8.01 14.73 14.30
N ILE A 184 -8.60 15.38 15.29
CA ILE A 184 -8.17 15.34 16.70
C ILE A 184 -9.31 14.76 17.51
N VAL A 185 -9.18 13.52 17.99
CA VAL A 185 -10.22 12.78 18.72
C VAL A 185 -9.78 12.31 20.10
N THR A 186 -8.48 12.49 20.46
CA THR A 186 -7.94 12.17 21.78
C THR A 186 -7.08 13.31 22.32
N ASP A 187 -6.96 13.38 23.66
CA ASP A 187 -6.10 14.38 24.31
C ASP A 187 -4.62 14.21 23.94
N GLU A 188 -4.17 12.98 23.67
CA GLU A 188 -2.83 12.70 23.19
C GLU A 188 -2.59 13.28 21.79
N GLN A 189 -3.59 13.18 20.91
CA GLN A 189 -3.53 13.79 19.59
C GLN A 189 -3.50 15.33 19.68
N ALA A 190 -4.23 15.92 20.62
CA ALA A 190 -4.21 17.35 20.87
C ALA A 190 -2.86 17.83 21.47
N ALA A 191 -2.18 16.96 22.22
CA ALA A 191 -0.90 17.25 22.87
C ALA A 191 0.33 16.97 21.99
N ARG A 192 0.19 16.53 20.73
CA ARG A 192 1.29 16.14 19.84
C ARG A 192 2.41 17.17 19.73
N GLU A 193 2.12 18.44 19.75
CA GLU A 193 3.11 19.52 19.65
C GLU A 193 4.10 19.56 20.83
N ARG A 194 3.81 18.86 21.93
CA ARG A 194 4.64 18.81 23.13
C ARG A 194 5.64 17.64 23.13
N HIS A 195 5.55 16.71 22.19
CA HIS A 195 6.42 15.55 22.15
C HIS A 195 7.69 15.82 21.35
N THR A 196 8.83 15.58 21.98
CA THR A 196 10.15 15.79 21.38
C THR A 196 10.61 14.53 20.65
N LEU A 197 11.23 14.68 19.47
CA LEU A 197 11.85 13.58 18.71
C LEU A 197 12.88 12.75 19.52
N ARG A 198 13.40 13.31 20.61
CA ARG A 198 14.32 12.61 21.55
C ARG A 198 13.68 11.40 22.24
N GLU A 199 12.36 11.36 22.38
CA GLU A 199 11.65 10.25 23.04
C GLU A 199 11.38 9.07 22.10
N LEU A 200 11.62 9.27 20.79
CA LEU A 200 11.32 8.27 19.75
C LEU A 200 11.96 6.89 20.04
N PRO A 201 13.26 6.76 20.39
CA PRO A 201 13.86 5.44 20.62
C PRO A 201 13.27 4.71 21.84
N THR A 202 12.96 5.46 22.91
CA THR A 202 12.37 4.87 24.11
C THR A 202 10.93 4.40 23.84
N ARG A 203 10.14 5.19 23.14
CA ARG A 203 8.77 4.84 22.75
C ARG A 203 8.75 3.66 21.78
N LEU A 204 9.68 3.62 20.82
CA LEU A 204 9.84 2.50 19.89
C LEU A 204 10.07 1.18 20.64
N ARG A 205 10.98 1.20 21.61
CA ARG A 205 11.26 0.03 22.44
C ARG A 205 10.03 -0.42 23.23
N VAL A 206 9.30 0.52 23.86
CA VAL A 206 8.07 0.21 24.59
C VAL A 206 7.03 -0.40 23.66
N HIS A 207 6.76 0.22 22.51
CA HIS A 207 5.80 -0.31 21.55
C HIS A 207 6.14 -1.70 21.02
N ILE A 208 7.42 -1.98 20.74
CA ILE A 208 7.87 -3.33 20.33
C ILE A 208 7.60 -4.35 21.44
N LEU A 209 7.91 -3.99 22.69
CA LEU A 209 7.70 -4.89 23.82
C LEU A 209 6.21 -5.13 24.08
N ASP A 210 5.40 -4.08 24.10
CA ASP A 210 3.95 -4.18 24.29
C ASP A 210 3.28 -4.99 23.18
N SER A 211 3.71 -4.78 21.92
CA SER A 211 3.24 -5.54 20.77
C SER A 211 3.63 -7.03 20.89
N ALA A 212 4.86 -7.31 21.31
CA ALA A 212 5.32 -8.67 21.52
C ALA A 212 4.53 -9.37 22.64
N ASP A 213 4.25 -8.65 23.72
CA ASP A 213 3.47 -9.19 24.85
C ASP A 213 1.99 -9.39 24.49
N CYS A 214 1.42 -8.47 23.72
CA CYS A 214 0.07 -8.65 23.15
C CYS A 214 -0.01 -9.89 22.24
N LEU A 215 0.97 -10.09 21.35
CA LEU A 215 1.05 -11.28 20.50
C LEU A 215 1.25 -12.57 21.32
N ARG A 216 2.08 -12.54 22.36
CA ARG A 216 2.27 -13.69 23.27
C ARG A 216 0.99 -14.02 24.02
N GLY A 217 0.26 -13.01 24.49
CA GLY A 217 -0.98 -13.15 25.25
C GLY A 217 -2.19 -13.58 24.42
N SER A 218 -2.23 -13.30 23.12
CA SER A 218 -3.40 -13.56 22.29
C SER A 218 -3.18 -14.67 21.25
N ALA A 219 -3.69 -15.87 21.54
CA ALA A 219 -3.68 -16.98 20.58
C ALA A 219 -4.51 -16.65 19.32
N LEU A 220 -5.56 -15.85 19.45
CA LEU A 220 -6.38 -15.40 18.34
C LEU A 220 -5.58 -14.51 17.39
N ALA A 221 -4.87 -13.51 17.91
CA ALA A 221 -4.05 -12.60 17.09
C ALA A 221 -3.00 -13.39 16.29
N ARG A 222 -2.27 -14.32 16.95
CA ARG A 222 -1.28 -15.16 16.25
C ARG A 222 -1.90 -16.00 15.13
N ARG A 223 -3.08 -16.59 15.37
CA ARG A 223 -3.79 -17.39 14.35
C ARG A 223 -4.25 -16.53 13.18
N LEU A 224 -4.74 -15.31 13.44
CA LEU A 224 -5.17 -14.37 12.41
C LEU A 224 -3.99 -13.95 11.53
N ILE A 225 -2.87 -13.57 12.13
CA ILE A 225 -1.64 -13.19 11.40
C ILE A 225 -1.11 -14.37 10.58
N ALA A 226 -1.06 -15.58 11.17
CA ALA A 226 -0.62 -16.77 10.44
C ALA A 226 -1.55 -17.12 9.27
N ALA A 227 -2.86 -17.00 9.46
CA ALA A 227 -3.83 -17.24 8.39
C ALA A 227 -3.70 -16.23 7.26
N ASP A 228 -3.54 -14.93 7.59
CA ASP A 228 -3.32 -13.89 6.59
C ASP A 228 -2.02 -14.14 5.80
N ALA A 229 -0.93 -14.47 6.49
CA ALA A 229 0.34 -14.80 5.83
C ALA A 229 0.23 -16.00 4.87
N VAL A 230 -0.48 -17.06 5.28
CA VAL A 230 -0.71 -18.26 4.43
C VAL A 230 -1.55 -17.92 3.19
N ILE A 231 -2.49 -16.99 3.32
CA ILE A 231 -3.37 -16.57 2.22
C ILE A 231 -2.65 -15.60 1.27
N SER A 232 -1.92 -14.62 1.82
CA SER A 232 -1.31 -13.54 1.05
C SER A 232 -0.05 -13.97 0.30
N LEU A 233 0.76 -14.88 0.90
CA LEU A 233 2.01 -15.33 0.32
C LEU A 233 1.86 -16.02 -1.05
N PRO A 234 0.95 -17.00 -1.26
CA PRO A 234 0.74 -17.60 -2.58
C PRO A 234 0.29 -16.59 -3.64
N SER A 235 -0.61 -15.66 -3.28
CA SER A 235 -1.08 -14.61 -4.21
C SER A 235 0.08 -13.71 -4.67
N TYR A 236 0.95 -13.31 -3.74
CA TYR A 236 2.12 -12.50 -4.03
C TYR A 236 3.12 -13.24 -4.93
N LEU A 237 3.48 -14.47 -4.56
CA LEU A 237 4.41 -15.30 -5.35
C LEU A 237 3.86 -15.58 -6.76
N THR A 238 2.58 -15.90 -6.87
CA THR A 238 1.94 -16.13 -8.18
C THR A 238 2.05 -14.89 -9.06
N SER A 239 1.79 -13.70 -8.52
CA SER A 239 1.93 -12.44 -9.28
C SER A 239 3.35 -12.23 -9.80
N MET A 240 4.37 -12.49 -8.99
CA MET A 240 5.78 -12.37 -9.41
C MET A 240 6.16 -13.42 -10.46
N PHE A 241 5.81 -14.69 -10.23
CA PHE A 241 6.16 -15.78 -11.15
C PHE A 241 5.45 -15.64 -12.50
N VAL A 242 4.21 -15.15 -12.54
CA VAL A 242 3.51 -14.89 -13.80
C VAL A 242 4.23 -13.83 -14.63
N GLN A 243 4.67 -12.72 -14.02
CA GLN A 243 5.44 -11.70 -14.72
C GLN A 243 6.76 -12.27 -15.26
N GLN A 244 7.49 -13.03 -14.44
CA GLN A 244 8.73 -13.67 -14.83
C GLN A 244 8.55 -14.64 -16.01
N ARG A 245 7.59 -15.56 -15.91
CA ARG A 245 7.32 -16.57 -16.95
C ARG A 245 6.94 -15.93 -18.30
N LEU A 246 6.07 -14.92 -18.27
CA LEU A 246 5.68 -14.22 -19.49
C LEU A 246 6.88 -13.51 -20.13
N THR A 247 7.79 -12.96 -19.32
CA THR A 247 9.01 -12.32 -19.83
C THR A 247 10.00 -13.34 -20.40
N GLU A 248 10.24 -14.48 -19.72
CA GLU A 248 11.15 -15.56 -20.19
C GLU A 248 10.69 -16.23 -21.47
N GLN A 249 9.38 -16.37 -21.67
CA GLN A 249 8.81 -17.02 -22.86
C GLN A 249 8.74 -16.08 -24.08
N GLY A 250 9.29 -14.86 -23.97
CA GLY A 250 9.20 -13.87 -25.05
C GLY A 250 7.78 -13.35 -25.26
N GLY A 251 6.89 -13.52 -24.27
CA GLY A 251 5.57 -12.95 -24.28
C GLY A 251 5.64 -11.44 -24.39
N ALA A 252 4.80 -10.84 -25.22
CA ALA A 252 4.75 -9.40 -25.36
C ALA A 252 4.37 -8.77 -24.00
N MET A 253 5.13 -7.77 -23.57
CA MET A 253 4.89 -7.02 -22.33
C MET A 253 3.44 -6.50 -22.22
N GLU A 254 2.80 -6.36 -23.36
CA GLU A 254 1.40 -5.94 -23.51
C GLU A 254 0.41 -6.86 -22.78
N TRP A 255 0.69 -8.17 -22.65
CA TRP A 255 -0.21 -9.11 -21.97
C TRP A 255 -0.14 -9.06 -20.44
N LEU A 256 0.85 -8.36 -19.86
CA LEU A 256 1.00 -8.24 -18.42
C LEU A 256 -0.14 -7.45 -17.73
N PHE A 257 -1.00 -6.76 -18.51
CA PHE A 257 -2.19 -6.12 -17.93
C PHE A 257 -3.22 -7.14 -17.43
N LEU A 258 -3.29 -8.32 -18.05
CA LEU A 258 -4.37 -9.27 -17.79
C LEU A 258 -4.40 -9.77 -16.33
N PRO A 259 -3.29 -10.25 -15.73
CA PRO A 259 -3.28 -10.62 -14.32
C PRO A 259 -3.71 -9.48 -13.39
N GLY A 260 -3.22 -8.25 -13.62
CA GLY A 260 -3.58 -7.08 -12.83
C GLY A 260 -5.05 -6.68 -12.96
N LEU A 261 -5.60 -6.76 -14.19
CA LEU A 261 -7.01 -6.49 -14.43
C LEU A 261 -7.92 -7.53 -13.77
N LEU A 262 -7.57 -8.82 -13.88
CA LEU A 262 -8.30 -9.92 -13.23
C LEU A 262 -8.25 -9.80 -11.71
N ALA A 263 -7.07 -9.52 -11.14
CA ALA A 263 -6.92 -9.30 -9.70
C ALA A 263 -7.73 -8.09 -9.22
N GLY A 264 -7.73 -6.99 -9.97
CA GLY A 264 -8.55 -5.81 -9.67
C GLY A 264 -10.05 -6.12 -9.71
N ALA A 265 -10.52 -6.81 -10.73
CA ALA A 265 -11.93 -7.20 -10.89
C ALA A 265 -12.37 -8.18 -9.78
N ALA A 266 -11.57 -9.21 -9.49
CA ALA A 266 -11.82 -10.16 -8.41
C ALA A 266 -11.84 -9.48 -7.04
N GLY A 267 -10.91 -8.56 -6.79
CA GLY A 267 -10.87 -7.77 -5.57
C GLY A 267 -12.09 -6.87 -5.39
N MET A 268 -12.59 -6.24 -6.46
CA MET A 268 -13.84 -5.45 -6.41
C MET A 268 -15.05 -6.34 -6.12
N ALA A 269 -15.15 -7.49 -6.79
CA ALA A 269 -16.21 -8.45 -6.57
C ALA A 269 -16.20 -8.99 -5.13
N GLY A 270 -15.02 -9.35 -4.62
CA GLY A 270 -14.82 -9.81 -3.24
C GLY A 270 -15.22 -8.73 -2.21
N THR A 271 -14.82 -7.48 -2.42
CA THR A 271 -15.20 -6.36 -1.54
C THR A 271 -16.71 -6.11 -1.56
N ALA A 272 -17.33 -6.16 -2.75
CA ALA A 272 -18.78 -5.99 -2.90
C ALA A 272 -19.56 -7.14 -2.24
N LEU A 273 -19.06 -8.37 -2.37
CA LEU A 273 -19.64 -9.56 -1.74
C LEU A 273 -19.49 -9.52 -0.22
N GLY A 274 -18.32 -9.17 0.30
CA GLY A 274 -18.06 -9.02 1.74
C GLY A 274 -19.00 -8.02 2.42
N ARG A 275 -19.37 -6.93 1.71
CA ARG A 275 -20.36 -5.97 2.22
C ARG A 275 -21.77 -6.56 2.39
N ARG A 276 -22.12 -7.61 1.63
CA ARG A 276 -23.45 -8.25 1.66
C ARG A 276 -23.51 -9.41 2.66
N LEU A 277 -22.40 -10.13 2.81
CA LEU A 277 -22.41 -11.41 3.54
C LEU A 277 -22.47 -11.25 5.06
N HIS A 278 -22.05 -10.10 5.64
CA HIS A 278 -22.01 -9.87 7.10
C HIS A 278 -21.77 -11.16 7.89
N PRO A 279 -20.62 -11.83 7.74
CA PRO A 279 -20.40 -13.12 8.36
C PRO A 279 -20.47 -12.98 9.89
N LYS A 280 -21.45 -13.62 10.50
CA LYS A 280 -21.68 -13.57 11.96
C LYS A 280 -20.61 -14.30 12.77
N THR A 281 -19.74 -15.08 12.11
CA THR A 281 -18.68 -15.85 12.74
C THR A 281 -17.37 -15.74 11.98
N LEU A 282 -16.26 -15.72 12.72
CA LEU A 282 -14.89 -15.75 12.15
C LEU A 282 -14.69 -16.95 11.21
N ARG A 283 -15.27 -18.12 11.52
CA ARG A 283 -15.20 -19.32 10.66
C ARG A 283 -15.88 -19.09 9.30
N GLY A 284 -17.03 -18.40 9.29
CA GLY A 284 -17.72 -18.05 8.05
C GLY A 284 -16.91 -17.08 7.18
N LEU A 285 -16.21 -16.12 7.81
CA LEU A 285 -15.32 -15.20 7.12
C LEU A 285 -14.14 -15.95 6.47
N TYR A 286 -13.47 -16.83 7.21
CA TYR A 286 -12.35 -17.62 6.68
C TYR A 286 -12.77 -18.57 5.56
N LEU A 287 -13.92 -19.23 5.68
CA LEU A 287 -14.47 -20.09 4.63
C LEU A 287 -14.76 -19.27 3.35
N ALA A 288 -15.35 -18.08 3.49
CA ALA A 288 -15.61 -17.19 2.36
C ALA A 288 -14.29 -16.76 1.68
N CYS A 289 -13.28 -16.35 2.46
CA CYS A 289 -11.95 -16.02 1.93
C CYS A 289 -11.27 -17.22 1.25
N ALA A 290 -11.29 -18.40 1.87
CA ALA A 290 -10.69 -19.60 1.30
C ALA A 290 -11.37 -20.04 -0.01
N LEU A 291 -12.70 -19.91 -0.11
CA LEU A 291 -13.45 -20.21 -1.33
C LEU A 291 -13.17 -19.21 -2.44
N THR A 292 -13.02 -17.91 -2.12
CA THR A 292 -12.71 -16.90 -3.13
C THR A 292 -11.29 -17.01 -3.65
N ILE A 293 -10.33 -17.47 -2.84
CA ILE A 293 -8.93 -17.68 -3.24
C ILE A 293 -8.75 -19.02 -3.96
N GLY A 294 -9.47 -20.06 -3.53
CA GLY A 294 -9.40 -21.36 -4.19
C GLY A 294 -10.15 -21.43 -5.53
N ALA A 295 -10.96 -20.43 -5.86
CA ALA A 295 -11.69 -20.32 -7.15
C ALA A 295 -10.97 -19.41 -8.16
N GLY A 296 -9.89 -18.73 -7.79
CA GLY A 296 -9.05 -17.87 -8.66
C GLY A 296 -7.67 -18.47 -8.87
#